data_1c02d8278012deea4e692197d9342097
#
_entry.id   1c02d8278012deea4e692197d9342097
#
_cell.length_a   1.000
_cell.length_b   1.000
_cell.length_c   1.000
_cell.angle_alpha   90.00
_cell.angle_beta   90.00
_cell.angle_gamma   90.00
#
_symmetry.space_group_name_H-M   'P 1'
#
loop_
_entity.id
_entity.type
_entity.pdbx_description
1 polymer ?
#
loop_
_entity_poly.entity_id
_entity_poly.type
_entity_poly.pdbx_seq_one_letter_code
_entity_poly.pdbx_strand_id
1 'polypeptide(L)'
;MQMQRHPFLLEKAGERPIHGVWHIPSTEAKGTVLFLHGYKGYMDWGAWPMVGDAFAHAGWRFLRINFTHNGTTPSAPKSFNDLEGFAANTYSRELEESTAVLQALRAEGALSDATATDKPLAVIGHSRGGGVAC
;
A
#
# COMPACT_ATOMS: atom_id res chain seq x y z
N MET A 1 -5.14 9.33 22.72
CA MET A 1 -5.28 8.22 21.76
C MET A 1 -4.06 8.14 20.87
N GLN A 2 -3.71 6.94 20.48
CA GLN A 2 -2.54 6.68 19.65
C GLN A 2 -2.97 6.29 18.24
N MET A 3 -2.06 6.50 17.26
CA MET A 3 -2.26 6.00 15.91
C MET A 3 -2.39 4.47 15.96
N GLN A 4 -3.04 3.90 14.95
CA GLN A 4 -3.26 2.46 14.85
C GLN A 4 -2.79 1.94 13.50
N ARG A 5 -2.39 0.67 13.47
CA ARG A 5 -2.11 -0.05 12.23
C ARG A 5 -3.21 -1.08 11.99
N HIS A 6 -3.69 -1.16 10.75
CA HIS A 6 -4.71 -2.13 10.35
C HIS A 6 -4.31 -2.81 9.05
N PRO A 7 -4.61 -4.11 8.90
CA PRO A 7 -4.33 -4.80 7.66
C PRO A 7 -5.22 -4.28 6.53
N PHE A 8 -4.68 -4.30 5.32
CA PHE A 8 -5.40 -3.98 4.09
C PHE A 8 -5.32 -5.18 3.16
N LEU A 9 -6.45 -5.52 2.53
CA LEU A 9 -6.52 -6.60 1.56
C LEU A 9 -7.45 -6.19 0.43
N LEU A 10 -6.97 -6.28 -0.81
CA LEU A 10 -7.78 -6.10 -2.00
C LEU A 10 -7.71 -7.38 -2.81
N GLU A 11 -8.82 -8.10 -2.86
CA GLU A 11 -8.91 -9.36 -3.57
C GLU A 11 -9.47 -9.16 -4.99
N LYS A 12 -8.90 -9.90 -5.93
CA LYS A 12 -9.40 -10.01 -7.29
C LYS A 12 -9.58 -11.49 -7.60
N ALA A 13 -10.74 -11.85 -8.13
CA ALA A 13 -11.06 -13.24 -8.44
C ALA A 13 -10.01 -13.85 -9.39
N GLY A 14 -9.45 -15.00 -9.01
CA GLY A 14 -8.48 -15.72 -9.82
C GLY A 14 -7.08 -15.14 -9.83
N GLU A 15 -6.80 -14.10 -9.03
CA GLU A 15 -5.50 -13.44 -8.94
C GLU A 15 -4.96 -13.43 -7.52
N ARG A 16 -3.66 -13.19 -7.38
CA ARG A 16 -3.03 -12.97 -6.06
C ARG A 16 -3.60 -11.69 -5.46
N PRO A 17 -3.92 -11.67 -4.16
CA PRO A 17 -4.44 -10.46 -3.52
C PRO A 17 -3.35 -9.41 -3.32
N ILE A 18 -3.75 -8.14 -3.36
CA ILE A 18 -2.90 -7.03 -2.95
C ILE A 18 -3.10 -6.87 -1.45
N HIS A 19 -2.03 -6.94 -0.68
CA HIS A 19 -2.12 -6.76 0.77
C HIS A 19 -1.21 -5.63 1.23
N GLY A 20 -1.55 -5.07 2.36
CA GLY A 20 -0.81 -3.95 2.90
C GLY A 20 -1.13 -3.70 4.36
N VAL A 21 -0.66 -2.56 4.83
CA VAL A 21 -0.90 -2.10 6.19
C VAL A 21 -1.28 -0.62 6.16
N TRP A 22 -2.39 -0.32 6.79
CA TRP A 22 -2.81 1.04 7.08
C TRP A 22 -2.13 1.56 8.33
N HIS A 23 -1.69 2.80 8.29
CA HIS A 23 -1.33 3.60 9.46
C HIS A 23 -2.41 4.68 9.58
N ILE A 24 -3.16 4.64 10.67
CA ILE A 24 -4.34 5.50 10.86
C ILE A 24 -4.05 6.49 11.99
N PRO A 25 -4.24 7.81 11.75
CA PRO A 25 -4.05 8.80 12.79
C PRO A 25 -5.12 8.68 13.89
N SER A 26 -4.80 9.19 15.08
CA SER A 26 -5.74 9.23 16.20
C SER A 26 -6.77 10.36 16.06
N THR A 27 -6.57 11.25 15.11
CA THR A 27 -7.44 12.40 14.83
C THR A 27 -8.05 12.23 13.46
N GLU A 28 -8.95 13.13 13.07
CA GLU A 28 -9.48 13.15 11.72
C GLU A 28 -8.34 13.31 10.70
N ALA A 29 -8.31 12.46 9.69
CA ALA A 29 -7.23 12.45 8.72
C ALA A 29 -7.24 13.69 7.82
N LYS A 30 -6.07 14.27 7.59
CA LYS A 30 -5.86 15.37 6.64
C LYS A 30 -5.95 14.92 5.20
N GLY A 31 -5.66 13.68 4.95
CA GLY A 31 -5.65 13.05 3.63
C GLY A 31 -5.04 11.67 3.70
N THR A 32 -4.75 11.10 2.54
CA THR A 32 -4.22 9.73 2.42
C THR A 32 -2.94 9.74 1.58
N VAL A 33 -1.96 8.95 2.01
CA VAL A 33 -0.72 8.70 1.26
C VAL A 33 -0.66 7.23 0.93
N LEU A 34 -0.46 6.91 -0.36
CA LEU A 34 -0.19 5.54 -0.82
C LEU A 34 1.31 5.42 -1.08
N PHE A 35 1.94 4.42 -0.49
CA PHE A 35 3.36 4.13 -0.67
C PHE A 35 3.58 2.90 -1.55
N LEU A 36 4.44 3.05 -2.57
CA LEU A 36 4.81 2.01 -3.53
C LEU A 36 6.29 1.68 -3.41
N HIS A 37 6.59 0.43 -3.06
CA HIS A 37 7.98 -0.03 -2.91
C HIS A 37 8.70 -0.21 -4.26
N GLY A 38 10.03 -0.38 -4.20
CA GLY A 38 10.86 -0.58 -5.38
C GLY A 38 11.10 -2.05 -5.76
N TYR A 39 12.01 -2.24 -6.72
CA TYR A 39 12.42 -3.55 -7.20
C TYR A 39 13.06 -4.36 -6.08
N LYS A 40 12.64 -5.61 -5.94
CA LYS A 40 13.01 -6.49 -4.81
C LYS A 40 12.64 -5.93 -3.45
N GLY A 41 11.83 -4.86 -3.44
CA GLY A 41 11.36 -4.26 -2.20
C GLY A 41 10.09 -4.92 -1.69
N TYR A 42 9.71 -4.52 -0.51
CA TYR A 42 8.44 -4.90 0.11
C TYR A 42 8.07 -3.86 1.16
N MET A 43 6.80 -3.85 1.53
CA MET A 43 6.25 -2.78 2.39
C MET A 43 6.85 -2.72 3.79
N ASP A 44 7.42 -3.82 4.27
CA ASP A 44 8.01 -3.89 5.63
C ASP A 44 9.53 -3.70 5.61
N TRP A 45 10.13 -3.44 4.44
CA TRP A 45 11.57 -3.30 4.33
C TRP A 45 12.06 -1.98 4.93
N GLY A 46 13.17 -2.07 5.67
CA GLY A 46 13.85 -0.89 6.18
C GLY A 46 12.98 -0.03 7.09
N ALA A 47 12.92 1.25 6.81
CA ALA A 47 12.25 2.25 7.62
C ALA A 47 10.79 2.50 7.24
N TRP A 48 10.24 1.81 6.24
CA TRP A 48 8.89 2.10 5.75
C TRP A 48 7.81 1.99 6.84
N PRO A 49 7.84 0.98 7.75
CA PRO A 49 6.89 0.98 8.86
C PRO A 49 6.99 2.22 9.75
N MET A 50 8.21 2.69 10.03
CA MET A 50 8.42 3.90 10.82
C MET A 50 7.94 5.16 10.08
N VAL A 51 8.16 5.19 8.77
CA VAL A 51 7.68 6.29 7.91
C VAL A 51 6.15 6.37 7.97
N GLY A 52 5.47 5.24 7.87
CA GLY A 52 4.02 5.19 7.98
C GLY A 52 3.52 5.71 9.33
N ASP A 53 4.16 5.30 10.41
CA ASP A 53 3.83 5.81 11.74
C ASP A 53 4.03 7.33 11.83
N ALA A 54 5.11 7.86 11.25
CA ALA A 54 5.38 9.30 11.26
C ALA A 54 4.30 10.09 10.52
N PHE A 55 3.84 9.58 9.37
CA PHE A 55 2.74 10.21 8.64
C PHE A 55 1.45 10.19 9.47
N ALA A 56 1.14 9.08 10.12
CA ALA A 56 -0.04 8.97 10.97
C ALA A 56 0.04 9.92 12.16
N HIS A 57 1.20 10.05 12.80
CA HIS A 57 1.39 11.02 13.88
C HIS A 57 1.22 12.46 13.39
N ALA A 58 1.52 12.74 12.14
CA ALA A 58 1.30 14.04 11.52
C ALA A 58 -0.14 14.26 11.04
N GLY A 59 -1.01 13.28 11.22
CA GLY A 59 -2.43 13.40 10.90
C GLY A 59 -2.82 12.86 9.52
N TRP A 60 -1.97 12.08 8.87
CA TRP A 60 -2.24 11.50 7.56
C TRP A 60 -2.51 10.01 7.67
N ARG A 61 -3.45 9.51 6.87
CA ARG A 61 -3.57 8.08 6.64
C ARG A 61 -2.47 7.66 5.68
N PHE A 62 -1.79 6.58 5.99
CA PHE A 62 -0.70 6.08 5.16
C PHE A 62 -0.94 4.60 4.87
N LEU A 63 -0.98 4.25 3.59
CA LEU A 63 -1.12 2.86 3.17
C LEU A 63 0.16 2.42 2.47
N ARG A 64 0.82 1.42 3.02
CA ARG A 64 1.92 0.73 2.34
C ARG A 64 1.43 -0.63 1.87
N ILE A 65 1.74 -0.97 0.64
CA ILE A 65 1.30 -2.23 0.04
C ILE A 65 2.48 -3.05 -0.45
N ASN A 66 2.26 -4.36 -0.59
CA ASN A 66 3.11 -5.23 -1.39
C ASN A 66 2.43 -5.45 -2.73
N PHE A 67 3.16 -5.23 -3.83
CA PHE A 67 2.69 -5.67 -5.13
C PHE A 67 2.58 -7.20 -5.15
N THR A 68 1.59 -7.73 -5.85
CA THR A 68 1.25 -9.16 -5.78
C THR A 68 2.38 -10.07 -6.21
N HIS A 69 3.25 -9.59 -7.11
CA HIS A 69 4.36 -10.37 -7.69
C HIS A 69 5.73 -9.84 -7.24
N ASN A 70 5.81 -9.28 -6.04
CA ASN A 70 7.09 -8.78 -5.52
C ASN A 70 8.00 -9.88 -4.96
N GLY A 71 7.54 -11.12 -4.94
CA GLY A 71 8.31 -12.26 -4.41
C GLY A 71 7.93 -12.64 -2.98
N THR A 72 6.98 -11.96 -2.38
CA THR A 72 6.43 -12.29 -1.05
C THR A 72 5.01 -12.81 -1.17
N THR A 73 4.48 -13.34 -0.05
CA THR A 73 3.08 -13.76 0.03
C THR A 73 2.42 -13.10 1.24
N PRO A 74 1.08 -13.02 1.30
CA PRO A 74 0.39 -12.46 2.47
C PRO A 74 0.73 -13.18 3.78
N SER A 75 0.99 -14.49 3.73
CA SER A 75 1.37 -15.27 4.92
C SER A 75 2.82 -15.11 5.32
N ALA A 76 3.69 -14.63 4.41
CA ALA A 76 5.11 -14.42 4.65
C ALA A 76 5.56 -13.11 3.96
N PRO A 77 5.05 -11.95 4.44
CA PRO A 77 5.22 -10.67 3.72
C PRO A 77 6.65 -10.12 3.74
N LYS A 78 7.54 -10.70 4.54
CA LYS A 78 8.94 -10.28 4.62
C LYS A 78 9.90 -11.30 4.01
N SER A 79 9.38 -12.40 3.47
CA SER A 79 10.20 -13.50 2.95
C SER A 79 10.12 -13.54 1.44
N PHE A 80 11.28 -13.48 0.77
CA PHE A 80 11.39 -13.56 -0.68
C PHE A 80 11.38 -15.05 -1.07
N ASN A 81 10.19 -15.66 -1.06
CA ASN A 81 10.01 -17.09 -1.30
C ASN A 81 9.03 -17.44 -2.43
N ASP A 82 8.40 -16.44 -3.03
CA ASP A 82 7.51 -16.62 -4.18
C ASP A 82 8.28 -16.27 -5.47
N LEU A 83 9.24 -17.11 -5.82
CA LEU A 83 10.11 -16.87 -6.98
C LEU A 83 9.35 -16.92 -8.31
N GLU A 84 8.34 -17.78 -8.40
CA GLU A 84 7.50 -17.87 -9.59
C GLU A 84 6.74 -16.55 -9.81
N GLY A 85 6.15 -16.01 -8.74
CA GLY A 85 5.47 -14.72 -8.80
C GLY A 85 6.42 -13.61 -9.20
N PHE A 86 7.59 -13.56 -8.58
CA PHE A 86 8.61 -12.55 -8.90
C PHE A 86 9.04 -12.60 -10.36
N ALA A 87 9.25 -13.80 -10.88
CA ALA A 87 9.67 -13.98 -12.29
C ALA A 87 8.59 -13.54 -13.27
N ALA A 88 7.32 -13.60 -12.88
CA ALA A 88 6.18 -13.21 -13.72
C ALA A 88 5.79 -11.74 -13.58
N ASN A 89 6.49 -10.98 -12.74
CA ASN A 89 6.14 -9.58 -12.51
C ASN A 89 6.51 -8.70 -13.70
N THR A 90 5.69 -7.68 -13.96
CA THR A 90 5.92 -6.69 -15.00
C THR A 90 5.58 -5.29 -14.49
N TYR A 91 6.11 -4.28 -15.16
CA TYR A 91 5.75 -2.89 -14.89
C TYR A 91 4.26 -2.64 -15.11
N SER A 92 3.70 -3.20 -16.18
CA SER A 92 2.28 -3.06 -16.49
C SER A 92 1.41 -3.62 -15.38
N ARG A 93 1.80 -4.75 -14.79
CA ARG A 93 1.08 -5.34 -13.66
C ARG A 93 1.09 -4.42 -12.45
N GLU A 94 2.24 -3.83 -12.14
CA GLU A 94 2.34 -2.91 -11.01
C GLU A 94 1.52 -1.64 -11.23
N LEU A 95 1.47 -1.13 -12.47
CA LEU A 95 0.60 -0.01 -12.82
C LEU A 95 -0.88 -0.35 -12.64
N GLU A 96 -1.30 -1.51 -13.11
CA GLU A 96 -2.68 -1.99 -12.96
C GLU A 96 -3.06 -2.14 -11.49
N GLU A 97 -2.17 -2.70 -10.69
CA GLU A 97 -2.41 -2.89 -9.25
C GLU A 97 -2.49 -1.57 -8.52
N SER A 98 -1.60 -0.64 -8.84
CA SER A 98 -1.64 0.71 -8.26
C SER A 98 -2.94 1.42 -8.60
N THR A 99 -3.38 1.31 -9.85
CA THR A 99 -4.66 1.88 -10.28
C THR A 99 -5.84 1.24 -9.54
N ALA A 100 -5.82 -0.08 -9.36
CA ALA A 100 -6.87 -0.79 -8.62
C ALA A 100 -6.93 -0.33 -7.16
N VAL A 101 -5.78 -0.14 -6.53
CA VAL A 101 -5.73 0.37 -5.15
C VAL A 101 -6.28 1.80 -5.09
N LEU A 102 -5.87 2.68 -6.01
CA LEU A 102 -6.36 4.05 -6.04
C LEU A 102 -7.88 4.11 -6.24
N GLN A 103 -8.42 3.26 -7.10
CA GLN A 103 -9.86 3.15 -7.30
C GLN A 103 -10.56 2.69 -6.02
N ALA A 104 -10.00 1.70 -5.33
CA ALA A 104 -10.53 1.21 -4.07
C ALA A 104 -10.50 2.30 -2.99
N LEU A 105 -9.44 3.10 -2.93
CA LEU A 105 -9.31 4.19 -1.96
C LEU A 105 -10.34 5.31 -2.21
N ARG A 106 -10.76 5.49 -3.46
CA ARG A 106 -11.76 6.50 -3.81
C ARG A 106 -13.18 5.97 -3.69
N ALA A 107 -13.36 4.65 -3.69
CA ALA A 107 -14.67 4.04 -3.58
C ALA A 107 -15.17 4.10 -2.14
N GLU A 108 -16.46 4.46 -2.00
CA GLU A 108 -17.11 4.46 -0.70
C GLU A 108 -17.13 3.04 -0.14
N GLY A 109 -16.75 2.89 1.13
CA GLY A 109 -16.71 1.58 1.79
C GLY A 109 -15.39 0.83 1.69
N ALA A 110 -14.48 1.24 0.79
CA ALA A 110 -13.12 0.66 0.76
C ALA A 110 -12.27 1.19 1.90
N LEU A 111 -12.64 2.34 2.45
CA LEU A 111 -12.00 2.97 3.60
C LEU A 111 -12.95 2.90 4.78
N SER A 112 -12.40 2.70 5.96
CA SER A 112 -13.20 2.70 7.20
C SER A 112 -13.73 4.09 7.56
N ASP A 113 -13.20 5.14 6.94
CA ASP A 113 -13.61 6.53 7.15
C ASP A 113 -14.05 7.13 5.81
N ALA A 114 -15.36 7.24 5.64
CA ALA A 114 -15.98 7.76 4.42
C ALA A 114 -15.59 9.23 4.13
N THR A 115 -15.23 10.01 5.15
CA THR A 115 -14.85 11.41 4.97
C THR A 115 -13.51 11.54 4.25
N ALA A 116 -12.69 10.49 4.26
CA ALA A 116 -11.38 10.51 3.63
C ALA A 116 -11.44 10.61 2.10
N THR A 117 -12.58 10.28 1.47
CA THR A 117 -12.72 10.34 0.01
C THR A 117 -12.68 11.75 -0.56
N ASP A 118 -13.03 12.75 0.26
CA ASP A 118 -13.05 14.16 -0.15
C ASP A 118 -11.74 14.88 0.12
N LYS A 119 -10.73 14.18 0.64
CA LYS A 119 -9.48 14.78 1.07
C LYS A 119 -8.35 14.44 0.09
N PRO A 120 -7.22 15.18 0.15
CA PRO A 120 -6.11 14.94 -0.75
C PRO A 120 -5.59 13.50 -0.69
N LEU A 121 -5.19 13.01 -1.85
CA LEU A 121 -4.53 11.71 -2.00
C LEU A 121 -3.19 11.96 -2.66
N ALA A 122 -2.12 11.52 -2.02
CA ALA A 122 -0.76 11.58 -2.55
C ALA A 122 -0.20 10.18 -2.74
N VAL A 123 0.69 10.03 -3.71
CA VAL A 123 1.40 8.77 -3.95
C VAL A 123 2.89 9.01 -3.78
N ILE A 124 3.53 8.19 -2.97
CA ILE A 124 4.98 8.22 -2.78
C ILE A 124 5.53 6.90 -3.30
N GLY A 125 6.48 6.98 -4.21
CA GLY A 125 7.15 5.80 -4.75
C GLY A 125 8.64 5.84 -4.47
N HIS A 126 9.21 4.70 -4.11
CA HIS A 126 10.64 4.53 -3.92
C HIS A 126 11.24 3.77 -5.10
N SER A 127 12.28 4.33 -5.74
CA SER A 127 12.98 3.69 -6.86
C SER A 127 12.02 3.32 -7.99
N ARG A 128 11.88 2.04 -8.34
CA ARG A 128 10.92 1.55 -9.34
C ARG A 128 9.48 1.98 -9.01
N GLY A 129 9.11 1.98 -7.73
CA GLY A 129 7.81 2.48 -7.26
C GLY A 129 7.60 3.94 -7.62
N GLY A 130 8.65 4.75 -7.65
CA GLY A 130 8.60 6.13 -8.13
C GLY A 130 8.21 6.23 -9.60
N GLY A 131 8.74 5.33 -10.44
CA GLY A 131 8.35 5.24 -11.85
C GLY A 131 6.89 4.83 -12.02
N VAL A 132 6.41 3.91 -11.19
CA VAL A 132 5.00 3.51 -11.20
C VAL A 132 4.09 4.65 -10.75
N ALA A 133 4.53 5.46 -9.77
CA ALA A 133 3.75 6.58 -9.24
C ALA A 133 3.58 7.73 -10.24
N CYS A 134 4.50 7.88 -11.17
CA CYS A 134 4.39 8.90 -12.23
C CYS A 134 3.32 8.55 -13.25
#